data_3c77566e6cd341a69007f7db027d9255
#
_entry.id   3c77566e6cd341a69007f7db027d9255
#
_cell.length_a   1.000
_cell.length_b   1.000
_cell.length_c   1.000
_cell.angle_alpha   90.00
_cell.angle_beta   90.00
_cell.angle_gamma   90.00
#
_symmetry.space_group_name_H-M   'P 1'
#
loop_
_entity.id
_entity.type
_entity.pdbx_description
1 polymer ?
#
loop_
_entity_poly.entity_id
_entity_poly.type
_entity_poly.pdbx_seq_one_letter_code
_entity_poly.pdbx_strand_id
1 'polypeptide(L)'
;SITIMPRSKSAYSVATKKEKSDTYIFVVWVDNETGVLARVVGLFSGRGYNIESLAVAEVDSKLNISRITIVTTGTPQVVEQIKLQLKKLVPVHKVADFRRGEKDILFRELALFKILANSQKQKKVKKVCEKFNPVILDKTKKSIVIQVTALRAEIDKLALDLKRLGLISTSRTGAVAMTKGAKIFN
;
A
#
# COMPACT_ATOMS: atom_id res chain seq x y z
N SER A 1 61.97 -16.66 0.73
CA SER A 1 60.79 -16.43 -0.14
C SER A 1 59.65 -17.31 0.33
N ILE A 2 58.64 -16.71 0.94
CA ILE A 2 57.43 -17.40 1.39
C ILE A 2 56.39 -17.25 0.28
N THR A 3 56.07 -18.34 -0.39
CA THR A 3 55.05 -18.42 -1.43
C THR A 3 53.69 -18.60 -0.72
N ILE A 4 52.82 -17.60 -0.76
CA ILE A 4 51.46 -17.68 -0.25
C ILE A 4 50.60 -18.32 -1.34
N MET A 5 50.10 -19.54 -1.07
CA MET A 5 49.12 -20.19 -1.95
C MET A 5 47.76 -19.45 -1.88
N PRO A 6 47.07 -19.21 -3.00
CA PRO A 6 45.74 -18.62 -2.97
C PRO A 6 44.73 -19.61 -2.36
N ARG A 7 43.93 -19.13 -1.41
CA ARG A 7 42.82 -19.89 -0.85
C ARG A 7 41.86 -20.31 -1.97
N SER A 8 41.62 -21.59 -2.13
CA SER A 8 40.60 -22.10 -3.03
C SER A 8 39.22 -21.54 -2.62
N LYS A 9 38.55 -20.92 -3.56
CA LYS A 9 37.15 -20.53 -3.37
C LYS A 9 36.33 -21.81 -3.17
N SER A 10 35.66 -21.92 -2.03
CA SER A 10 34.76 -23.02 -1.71
C SER A 10 33.74 -23.20 -2.85
N ALA A 11 33.60 -24.42 -3.35
CA ALA A 11 32.62 -24.78 -4.39
C ALA A 11 31.15 -24.61 -3.98
N TYR A 12 30.91 -24.18 -2.74
CA TYR A 12 29.56 -23.95 -2.17
C TYR A 12 29.09 -22.50 -2.20
N SER A 13 29.83 -21.58 -2.77
CA SER A 13 29.32 -20.24 -3.05
C SER A 13 28.57 -20.23 -4.38
N VAL A 14 27.46 -20.97 -4.45
CA VAL A 14 26.41 -20.66 -5.45
C VAL A 14 25.89 -19.30 -5.06
N ALA A 15 26.21 -18.28 -5.87
CA ALA A 15 25.59 -16.97 -5.74
C ALA A 15 24.09 -17.18 -5.96
N THR A 16 23.35 -17.35 -4.86
CA THR A 16 21.89 -17.30 -4.88
C THR A 16 21.52 -15.93 -5.43
N LYS A 17 20.97 -15.93 -6.64
CA LYS A 17 20.44 -14.74 -7.28
C LYS A 17 19.45 -14.17 -6.28
N LYS A 18 19.81 -13.05 -5.62
CA LYS A 18 18.94 -12.38 -4.65
C LYS A 18 17.67 -12.01 -5.39
N GLU A 19 16.56 -12.70 -5.12
CA GLU A 19 15.28 -12.37 -5.72
C GLU A 19 14.96 -10.92 -5.44
N LYS A 20 14.50 -10.21 -6.47
CA LYS A 20 14.17 -8.79 -6.36
C LYS A 20 12.89 -8.62 -5.57
N SER A 21 12.93 -7.81 -4.52
CA SER A 21 11.73 -7.37 -3.82
C SER A 21 10.86 -6.49 -4.71
N ASP A 22 9.55 -6.65 -4.60
CA ASP A 22 8.56 -5.84 -5.28
C ASP A 22 7.39 -5.51 -4.34
N THR A 23 6.53 -4.59 -4.72
CA THR A 23 5.34 -4.24 -3.98
C THR A 23 4.19 -5.15 -4.37
N TYR A 24 3.55 -5.75 -3.35
CA TYR A 24 2.41 -6.63 -3.49
C TYR A 24 1.21 -6.08 -2.73
N ILE A 25 0.04 -6.39 -3.24
CA ILE A 25 -1.22 -6.07 -2.60
C ILE A 25 -1.95 -7.38 -2.30
N PHE A 26 -2.27 -7.60 -1.02
CA PHE A 26 -3.12 -8.69 -0.57
C PHE A 26 -4.54 -8.18 -0.37
N VAL A 27 -5.51 -8.91 -0.87
CA VAL A 27 -6.92 -8.71 -0.57
C VAL A 27 -7.41 -9.95 0.18
N VAL A 28 -7.88 -9.77 1.40
CA VAL A 28 -8.24 -10.86 2.31
C VAL A 28 -9.69 -10.68 2.76
N TRP A 29 -10.51 -11.69 2.51
CA TRP A 29 -11.90 -11.76 3.00
C TRP A 29 -11.93 -12.55 4.29
N VAL A 30 -12.43 -11.94 5.34
CA VAL A 30 -12.39 -12.48 6.71
C VAL A 30 -13.76 -12.32 7.39
N ASP A 31 -13.99 -13.16 8.41
CA ASP A 31 -15.10 -12.91 9.34
C ASP A 31 -14.91 -11.57 10.03
N ASN A 32 -15.99 -10.78 10.11
CA ASN A 32 -16.00 -9.50 10.82
C ASN A 32 -16.16 -9.74 12.33
N GLU A 33 -15.12 -10.30 12.95
CA GLU A 33 -15.07 -10.64 14.37
C GLU A 33 -13.92 -9.94 15.07
N THR A 34 -14.08 -9.74 16.38
CA THR A 34 -13.03 -9.17 17.22
C THR A 34 -11.73 -9.97 17.15
N GLY A 35 -10.61 -9.30 16.96
CA GLY A 35 -9.28 -9.91 16.96
C GLY A 35 -8.83 -10.52 15.62
N VAL A 36 -9.69 -10.65 14.62
CA VAL A 36 -9.31 -11.19 13.30
C VAL A 36 -8.28 -10.32 12.60
N LEU A 37 -8.51 -9.00 12.60
CA LEU A 37 -7.57 -8.04 12.03
C LEU A 37 -6.18 -8.15 12.66
N ALA A 38 -6.11 -8.26 14.00
CA ALA A 38 -4.85 -8.40 14.72
C ALA A 38 -4.12 -9.70 14.34
N ARG A 39 -4.84 -10.80 14.14
CA ARG A 39 -4.28 -12.09 13.70
C ARG A 39 -3.71 -12.01 12.29
N VAL A 40 -4.42 -11.38 11.37
CA VAL A 40 -3.95 -11.16 9.99
C VAL A 40 -2.71 -10.28 9.97
N VAL A 41 -2.75 -9.13 10.62
CA VAL A 41 -1.61 -8.19 10.73
C VAL A 41 -0.41 -8.86 11.40
N GLY A 42 -0.65 -9.67 12.42
CA GLY A 42 0.39 -10.41 13.14
C GLY A 42 1.21 -11.37 12.29
N LEU A 43 0.64 -11.91 11.22
CA LEU A 43 1.38 -12.76 10.28
C LEU A 43 2.49 -11.99 9.54
N PHE A 44 2.26 -10.73 9.22
CA PHE A 44 3.26 -9.87 8.59
C PHE A 44 4.33 -9.46 9.59
N SER A 45 3.91 -8.97 10.76
CA SER A 45 4.81 -8.50 11.82
C SER A 45 5.70 -9.62 12.36
N GLY A 46 5.16 -10.79 12.59
CA GLY A 46 5.89 -11.95 13.12
C GLY A 46 6.99 -12.47 12.19
N ARG A 47 6.98 -12.10 10.92
CA ARG A 47 7.98 -12.44 9.90
C ARG A 47 8.86 -11.26 9.49
N GLY A 48 8.74 -10.14 10.18
CA GLY A 48 9.53 -8.94 9.89
C GLY A 48 9.11 -8.22 8.59
N TYR A 49 7.91 -8.45 8.08
CA TYR A 49 7.38 -7.72 6.92
C TYR A 49 6.62 -6.49 7.35
N ASN A 50 6.94 -5.37 6.70
CA ASN A 50 6.30 -4.11 6.99
C ASN A 50 4.99 -3.99 6.19
N ILE A 51 3.91 -3.61 6.86
CA ILE A 51 2.67 -3.20 6.22
C ILE A 51 2.77 -1.71 5.89
N GLU A 52 2.79 -1.40 4.60
CA GLU A 52 2.89 -0.02 4.12
C GLU A 52 1.53 0.68 4.11
N SER A 53 0.46 -0.08 3.87
CA SER A 53 -0.90 0.43 3.80
C SER A 53 -1.89 -0.65 4.22
N LEU A 54 -2.92 -0.25 4.94
CA LEU A 54 -3.97 -1.12 5.43
C LEU A 54 -5.32 -0.41 5.30
N ALA A 55 -6.25 -1.04 4.60
CA ALA A 55 -7.63 -0.60 4.52
C ALA A 55 -8.57 -1.76 4.88
N VAL A 56 -9.59 -1.49 5.68
CA VAL A 56 -10.57 -2.48 6.13
C VAL A 56 -11.97 -1.94 5.91
N ALA A 57 -12.85 -2.77 5.35
CA ALA A 57 -14.25 -2.44 5.20
C ALA A 57 -15.12 -3.69 5.30
N GLU A 58 -16.30 -3.56 5.91
CA GLU A 58 -17.35 -4.56 5.81
C GLU A 58 -17.89 -4.58 4.37
N VAL A 59 -17.93 -5.76 3.76
CA VAL A 59 -18.37 -5.92 2.35
C VAL A 59 -19.64 -6.74 2.20
N ASP A 60 -20.00 -7.52 3.22
CA ASP A 60 -21.26 -8.26 3.28
C ASP A 60 -21.76 -8.30 4.72
N SER A 61 -22.78 -7.51 5.00
CA SER A 61 -23.38 -7.41 6.34
C SER A 61 -24.20 -8.65 6.71
N LYS A 62 -24.78 -9.35 5.73
CA LYS A 62 -25.58 -10.56 5.97
C LYS A 62 -24.70 -11.74 6.36
N LEU A 63 -23.56 -11.90 5.67
CA LEU A 63 -22.58 -12.94 5.95
C LEU A 63 -21.54 -12.52 6.99
N ASN A 64 -21.59 -11.26 7.45
CA ASN A 64 -20.64 -10.70 8.40
C ASN A 64 -19.18 -10.83 7.95
N ILE A 65 -18.92 -10.43 6.69
CA ILE A 65 -17.60 -10.51 6.06
C ILE A 65 -17.02 -9.11 5.87
N SER A 66 -15.76 -8.98 6.25
CA SER A 66 -14.92 -7.81 6.00
C SER A 66 -13.85 -8.13 4.96
N ARG A 67 -13.42 -7.12 4.25
CA ARG A 67 -12.30 -7.19 3.31
C ARG A 67 -11.16 -6.31 3.81
N ILE A 68 -9.97 -6.90 3.89
CA ILE A 68 -8.73 -6.23 4.27
C ILE A 68 -7.86 -6.11 3.04
N THR A 69 -7.43 -4.90 2.71
CA THR A 69 -6.47 -4.64 1.62
C THR A 69 -5.15 -4.21 2.24
N ILE A 70 -4.09 -4.96 1.98
CA ILE A 70 -2.76 -4.78 2.58
C ILE A 70 -1.74 -4.56 1.47
N VAL A 71 -0.98 -3.47 1.57
CA VAL A 71 0.18 -3.21 0.71
C VAL A 71 1.44 -3.52 1.49
N THR A 72 2.29 -4.36 0.92
CA THR A 72 3.58 -4.76 1.51
C THR A 72 4.64 -4.93 0.42
N THR A 73 5.90 -4.89 0.81
CA THR A 73 7.05 -5.15 -0.07
C THR A 73 7.74 -6.43 0.36
N GLY A 74 8.05 -7.29 -0.59
CA GLY A 74 8.75 -8.55 -0.34
C GLY A 74 9.16 -9.25 -1.62
N THR A 75 9.86 -10.38 -1.47
CA THR A 75 10.20 -11.27 -2.58
C THR A 75 8.99 -12.14 -2.95
N PRO A 76 8.91 -12.69 -4.18
CA PRO A 76 7.84 -13.60 -4.56
C PRO A 76 7.71 -14.81 -3.64
N GLN A 77 8.81 -15.36 -3.17
CA GLN A 77 8.84 -16.50 -2.24
C GLN A 77 8.18 -16.16 -0.90
N VAL A 78 8.49 -15.00 -0.36
CA VAL A 78 7.92 -14.48 0.88
C VAL A 78 6.43 -14.25 0.76
N VAL A 79 6.01 -13.63 -0.33
CA VAL A 79 4.61 -13.36 -0.64
C VAL A 79 3.81 -14.65 -0.70
N GLU A 80 4.34 -15.70 -1.34
CA GLU A 80 3.69 -17.01 -1.40
C GLU A 80 3.56 -17.65 0.00
N GLN A 81 4.57 -17.54 0.85
CA GLN A 81 4.51 -18.00 2.23
C GLN A 81 3.44 -17.28 3.05
N ILE A 82 3.35 -15.96 2.94
CA ILE A 82 2.31 -15.19 3.62
C ILE A 82 0.92 -15.63 3.16
N LYS A 83 0.73 -15.77 1.87
CA LYS A 83 -0.54 -16.24 1.27
C LYS A 83 -0.97 -17.60 1.83
N LEU A 84 -0.05 -18.57 1.89
CA LEU A 84 -0.31 -19.89 2.44
C LEU A 84 -0.67 -19.83 3.95
N GLN A 85 0.01 -18.98 4.72
CA GLN A 85 -0.28 -18.79 6.14
C GLN A 85 -1.63 -18.12 6.37
N LEU A 86 -1.98 -17.12 5.58
CA LEU A 86 -3.30 -16.47 5.62
C LEU A 86 -4.42 -17.46 5.38
N LYS A 87 -4.28 -18.33 4.37
CA LYS A 87 -5.28 -19.36 4.04
C LYS A 87 -5.50 -20.39 5.14
N LYS A 88 -4.56 -20.57 6.05
CA LYS A 88 -4.68 -21.48 7.20
C LYS A 88 -5.47 -20.89 8.37
N LEU A 89 -5.67 -19.58 8.43
CA LEU A 89 -6.45 -18.96 9.47
C LEU A 89 -7.94 -19.27 9.27
N VAL A 90 -8.58 -19.84 10.30
CA VAL A 90 -9.99 -20.24 10.24
C VAL A 90 -10.93 -19.09 9.82
N PRO A 91 -10.79 -17.85 10.34
CA PRO A 91 -11.66 -16.75 9.93
C PRO A 91 -11.39 -16.20 8.53
N VAL A 92 -10.38 -16.69 7.81
CA VAL A 92 -10.06 -16.26 6.44
C VAL A 92 -10.82 -17.11 5.43
N HIS A 93 -11.69 -16.48 4.63
CA HIS A 93 -12.47 -17.13 3.58
C HIS A 93 -11.72 -17.20 2.26
N LYS A 94 -11.03 -16.12 1.90
CA LYS A 94 -10.34 -15.98 0.61
C LYS A 94 -9.15 -15.05 0.72
N VAL A 95 -8.11 -15.36 -0.04
CA VAL A 95 -6.92 -14.51 -0.21
C VAL A 95 -6.66 -14.35 -1.69
N ALA A 96 -6.49 -13.11 -2.14
CA ALA A 96 -5.98 -12.77 -3.45
C ALA A 96 -4.72 -11.90 -3.29
N ASP A 97 -3.75 -12.07 -4.16
CA ASP A 97 -2.53 -11.29 -4.19
C ASP A 97 -2.28 -10.75 -5.59
N PHE A 98 -1.78 -9.53 -5.66
CA PHE A 98 -1.48 -8.83 -6.90
C PHE A 98 -0.14 -8.14 -6.78
N ARG A 99 0.67 -8.24 -7.85
CA ARG A 99 1.87 -7.44 -8.00
C ARG A 99 1.50 -6.04 -8.47
N ARG A 100 2.21 -5.03 -7.99
CA ARG A 100 2.03 -3.66 -8.50
C ARG A 100 2.19 -3.62 -10.01
N GLY A 101 1.23 -2.99 -10.70
CA GLY A 101 1.23 -2.84 -12.16
C GLY A 101 0.50 -3.94 -12.92
N GLU A 102 -0.15 -4.90 -12.25
CA GLU A 102 -1.03 -5.87 -12.93
C GLU A 102 -2.18 -5.17 -13.65
N LYS A 103 -2.46 -5.61 -14.89
CA LYS A 103 -3.36 -4.90 -15.80
C LYS A 103 -4.84 -4.98 -15.43
N ASP A 104 -5.25 -6.05 -14.75
CA ASP A 104 -6.66 -6.34 -14.49
C ASP A 104 -7.20 -5.78 -13.17
N ILE A 105 -6.36 -5.06 -12.43
CA ILE A 105 -6.69 -4.52 -11.12
C ILE A 105 -6.53 -3.01 -11.11
N LEU A 106 -7.50 -2.34 -10.51
CA LEU A 106 -7.45 -0.90 -10.20
C LEU A 106 -7.14 -0.72 -8.72
N PHE A 107 -6.23 0.18 -8.43
CA PHE A 107 -5.91 0.62 -7.07
C PHE A 107 -6.11 2.13 -6.96
N ARG A 108 -6.66 2.58 -5.86
CA ARG A 108 -6.81 4.00 -5.54
C ARG A 108 -6.68 4.21 -4.04
N GLU A 109 -6.15 5.34 -3.69
CA GLU A 109 -6.09 5.85 -2.33
C GLU A 109 -6.63 7.28 -2.30
N LEU A 110 -7.35 7.64 -1.27
CA LEU A 110 -7.82 8.99 -1.04
C LEU A 110 -6.92 9.66 0.00
N ALA A 111 -6.51 10.88 -0.26
CA ALA A 111 -5.75 11.71 0.67
C ALA A 111 -6.39 13.07 0.85
N LEU A 112 -6.35 13.57 2.08
CA LEU A 112 -6.68 14.93 2.45
C LEU A 112 -5.40 15.65 2.83
N PHE A 113 -5.15 16.81 2.21
CA PHE A 113 -3.99 17.66 2.47
C PHE A 113 -4.44 19.00 3.02
N LYS A 114 -3.87 19.40 4.16
CA LYS A 114 -4.03 20.75 4.70
C LYS A 114 -2.74 21.54 4.49
N ILE A 115 -2.85 22.68 3.83
CA ILE A 115 -1.71 23.50 3.43
C ILE A 115 -1.91 24.90 3.96
N LEU A 116 -0.92 25.43 4.69
CA LEU A 116 -0.87 26.84 5.06
C LEU A 116 -0.32 27.63 3.88
N ALA A 117 -1.18 28.41 3.24
CA ALA A 117 -0.85 29.14 2.05
C ALA A 117 -1.74 30.38 1.91
N ASN A 118 -1.12 31.52 1.57
CA ASN A 118 -1.86 32.70 1.15
C ASN A 118 -2.46 32.50 -0.25
N SER A 119 -3.23 33.48 -0.74
CA SER A 119 -3.92 33.37 -2.03
C SER A 119 -3.00 33.06 -3.21
N GLN A 120 -1.80 33.60 -3.22
CA GLN A 120 -0.82 33.33 -4.29
C GLN A 120 -0.27 31.90 -4.23
N LYS A 121 0.09 31.43 -3.03
CA LYS A 121 0.55 30.05 -2.80
C LYS A 121 -0.55 29.03 -3.08
N GLN A 122 -1.81 29.35 -2.76
CA GLN A 122 -2.95 28.48 -3.06
C GLN A 122 -3.11 28.24 -4.56
N LYS A 123 -2.80 29.23 -5.41
CA LYS A 123 -2.77 29.05 -6.88
C LYS A 123 -1.71 28.04 -7.31
N LYS A 124 -0.51 28.10 -6.70
CA LYS A 124 0.56 27.11 -6.95
C LYS A 124 0.17 25.71 -6.49
N VAL A 125 -0.49 25.61 -5.34
CA VAL A 125 -1.02 24.34 -4.80
C VAL A 125 -2.02 23.72 -5.77
N LYS A 126 -2.98 24.50 -6.26
CA LYS A 126 -3.97 24.03 -7.25
C LYS A 126 -3.32 23.55 -8.53
N LYS A 127 -2.31 24.26 -9.01
CA LYS A 127 -1.57 23.89 -10.23
C LYS A 127 -0.82 22.57 -10.08
N VAL A 128 -0.16 22.33 -8.93
CA VAL A 128 0.56 21.09 -8.63
C VAL A 128 -0.41 19.90 -8.57
N CYS A 129 -1.61 20.12 -8.08
CA CYS A 129 -2.63 19.06 -7.93
C CYS A 129 -3.53 18.88 -9.18
N GLU A 130 -3.43 19.75 -10.16
CA GLU A 130 -4.38 19.88 -11.30
C GLU A 130 -4.65 18.56 -12.03
N LYS A 131 -3.62 17.78 -12.30
CA LYS A 131 -3.75 16.50 -13.00
C LYS A 131 -4.56 15.43 -12.26
N PHE A 132 -4.78 15.61 -10.96
CA PHE A 132 -5.56 14.69 -10.12
C PHE A 132 -7.01 15.15 -9.92
N ASN A 133 -7.45 16.22 -10.58
CA ASN A 133 -8.77 16.81 -10.40
C ASN A 133 -9.11 17.02 -8.92
N PRO A 134 -8.36 17.85 -8.18
CA PRO A 134 -8.51 18.01 -6.75
C PRO A 134 -9.88 18.60 -6.38
N VAL A 135 -10.42 18.14 -5.27
CA VAL A 135 -11.63 18.74 -4.67
C VAL A 135 -11.20 19.65 -3.52
N ILE A 136 -11.60 20.91 -3.58
CA ILE A 136 -11.36 21.85 -2.48
C ILE A 136 -12.44 21.66 -1.45
N LEU A 137 -12.08 21.15 -0.25
CA LEU A 137 -13.01 20.90 0.83
C LEU A 137 -13.18 22.13 1.75
N ASP A 138 -12.11 22.87 1.93
CA ASP A 138 -12.09 24.09 2.73
C ASP A 138 -11.07 25.09 2.18
N LYS A 139 -11.37 26.37 2.31
CA LYS A 139 -10.49 27.45 1.84
C LYS A 139 -10.68 28.68 2.72
N THR A 140 -9.56 29.19 3.24
CA THR A 140 -9.49 30.48 3.93
C THR A 140 -8.43 31.36 3.26
N LYS A 141 -8.25 32.59 3.76
CA LYS A 141 -7.17 33.47 3.29
C LYS A 141 -5.76 32.92 3.60
N LYS A 142 -5.64 31.99 4.56
CA LYS A 142 -4.38 31.49 5.10
C LYS A 142 -4.16 29.99 4.89
N SER A 143 -5.20 29.27 4.48
CA SER A 143 -5.15 27.81 4.39
C SER A 143 -6.07 27.26 3.29
N ILE A 144 -5.75 26.06 2.84
CA ILE A 144 -6.56 25.27 1.93
C ILE A 144 -6.52 23.81 2.32
N VAL A 145 -7.66 23.13 2.24
CA VAL A 145 -7.76 21.67 2.38
C VAL A 145 -8.23 21.09 1.06
N ILE A 146 -7.43 20.18 0.52
CA ILE A 146 -7.70 19.51 -0.76
C ILE A 146 -7.85 18.01 -0.57
N GLN A 147 -8.76 17.44 -1.34
CA GLN A 147 -8.93 15.99 -1.51
C GLN A 147 -8.36 15.56 -2.85
N VAL A 148 -7.55 14.52 -2.84
CA VAL A 148 -6.98 13.90 -4.04
C VAL A 148 -7.20 12.40 -3.96
N THR A 149 -7.60 11.81 -5.08
CA THR A 149 -7.66 10.35 -5.25
C THR A 149 -6.67 9.96 -6.34
N ALA A 150 -5.73 9.07 -6.02
CA ALA A 150 -4.67 8.65 -6.93
C ALA A 150 -4.06 7.31 -6.51
N LEU A 151 -3.05 6.85 -7.25
CA LEU A 151 -2.21 5.74 -6.83
C LEU A 151 -1.37 6.14 -5.60
N ARG A 152 -1.07 5.18 -4.74
CA ARG A 152 -0.27 5.41 -3.54
C ARG A 152 1.04 6.15 -3.83
N ALA A 153 1.80 5.71 -4.85
CA ALA A 153 3.06 6.33 -5.22
C ALA A 153 2.87 7.79 -5.71
N GLU A 154 1.78 8.09 -6.39
CA GLU A 154 1.44 9.45 -6.83
C GLU A 154 1.11 10.35 -5.63
N ILE A 155 0.39 9.83 -4.64
CA ILE A 155 0.09 10.55 -3.39
C ILE A 155 1.36 10.80 -2.59
N ASP A 156 2.26 9.84 -2.50
CA ASP A 156 3.56 10.00 -1.84
C ASP A 156 4.38 11.13 -2.48
N LYS A 157 4.45 11.16 -3.80
CA LYS A 157 5.15 12.21 -4.55
C LYS A 157 4.48 13.57 -4.37
N LEU A 158 3.16 13.62 -4.44
CA LEU A 158 2.40 14.86 -4.27
C LEU A 158 2.61 15.43 -2.86
N ALA A 159 2.63 14.59 -1.83
CA ALA A 159 2.90 15.02 -0.46
C ALA A 159 4.29 15.68 -0.32
N LEU A 160 5.30 15.14 -1.01
CA LEU A 160 6.64 15.73 -1.04
C LEU A 160 6.65 17.10 -1.73
N ASP A 161 5.95 17.22 -2.85
CA ASP A 161 5.84 18.49 -3.58
C ASP A 161 5.10 19.55 -2.75
N LEU A 162 4.04 19.16 -2.06
CA LEU A 162 3.25 20.05 -1.21
C LEU A 162 3.98 20.48 0.08
N LYS A 163 4.93 19.71 0.58
CA LYS A 163 5.77 20.13 1.72
C LYS A 163 6.46 21.48 1.47
N ARG A 164 6.92 21.71 0.25
CA ARG A 164 7.57 22.97 -0.14
C ARG A 164 6.59 24.14 -0.19
N LEU A 165 5.31 23.87 -0.27
CA LEU A 165 4.24 24.86 -0.38
C LEU A 165 3.48 25.09 0.94
N GLY A 166 3.90 24.47 2.03
CA GLY A 166 3.32 24.68 3.35
C GLY A 166 2.38 23.60 3.83
N LEU A 167 2.51 22.36 3.34
CA LEU A 167 1.77 21.21 3.85
C LEU A 167 2.05 21.02 5.35
N ILE A 168 0.99 20.97 6.16
CA ILE A 168 1.07 20.79 7.62
C ILE A 168 0.39 19.52 8.13
N SER A 169 -0.55 18.96 7.36
CA SER A 169 -1.27 17.76 7.78
C SER A 169 -1.73 16.96 6.57
N THR A 170 -1.65 15.65 6.70
CA THR A 170 -2.11 14.69 5.70
C THR A 170 -2.91 13.59 6.38
N SER A 171 -4.09 13.29 5.82
CA SER A 171 -4.89 12.12 6.18
C SER A 171 -5.04 11.21 4.97
N ARG A 172 -4.81 9.91 5.14
CA ARG A 172 -4.86 8.93 4.03
C ARG A 172 -5.71 7.73 4.43
N THR A 173 -6.45 7.19 3.48
CA THR A 173 -7.32 6.03 3.69
C THR A 173 -6.58 4.68 3.61
N GLY A 174 -5.41 4.64 2.98
CA GLY A 174 -4.86 3.39 2.48
C GLY A 174 -5.46 3.00 1.12
N ALA A 175 -4.79 2.09 0.43
CA ALA A 175 -5.20 1.65 -0.90
C ALA A 175 -6.44 0.76 -0.85
N VAL A 176 -7.37 0.98 -1.76
CA VAL A 176 -8.47 0.07 -2.08
C VAL A 176 -8.31 -0.47 -3.49
N ALA A 177 -8.86 -1.65 -3.75
CA ALA A 177 -8.69 -2.37 -4.99
C ALA A 177 -10.03 -2.78 -5.60
N MET A 178 -10.09 -2.82 -6.93
CA MET A 178 -11.22 -3.32 -7.70
C MET A 178 -10.74 -3.96 -9.00
N THR A 179 -11.39 -5.04 -9.43
CA THR A 179 -11.14 -5.65 -10.74
C THR A 179 -11.66 -4.77 -11.87
N LYS A 180 -10.99 -4.81 -13.01
CA LYS A 180 -11.44 -4.18 -14.25
C LYS A 180 -12.49 -5.04 -14.97
N GLY A 181 -13.30 -4.37 -15.79
CA GLY A 181 -14.30 -5.04 -16.63
C GLY A 181 -15.43 -5.68 -15.82
N ALA A 182 -16.04 -6.71 -16.36
CA ALA A 182 -17.14 -7.44 -15.74
C ALA A 182 -16.70 -8.51 -14.72
N LYS A 183 -15.41 -8.69 -14.53
CA LYS A 183 -14.84 -9.65 -13.59
C LYS A 183 -15.06 -9.16 -12.17
N ILE A 184 -15.60 -10.00 -11.29
CA ILE A 184 -15.85 -9.63 -9.90
C ILE A 184 -14.81 -10.25 -8.96
N PHE A 185 -14.52 -9.55 -7.86
CA PHE A 185 -13.85 -10.12 -6.69
C PHE A 185 -14.84 -11.02 -5.97
N ASN A 186 -14.69 -12.31 -6.15
CA ASN A 186 -15.45 -13.29 -5.39
C ASN A 186 -14.54 -14.21 -4.59
#